data_0b1ded1068f154b49549bdb63861d8ee
#
_entry.id   0b1ded1068f154b49549bdb63861d8ee
#
_cell.length_a   1.000
_cell.length_b   1.000
_cell.length_c   1.000
_cell.angle_alpha   90.00
_cell.angle_beta   90.00
_cell.angle_gamma   90.00
#
_symmetry.space_group_name_H-M   'P 1'
#
loop_
_entity.id
_entity.type
_entity.pdbx_description
1 polymer ?
#
loop_
_entity_poly.entity_id
_entity_poly.type
_entity_poly.pdbx_seq_one_letter_code
_entity_poly.pdbx_strand_id
1 'polypeptide(L)'
;SSRLNAEWVGFTLSWYGKLFHNEKMLMAAWNSLLIGVTASAVATVFGTMAGYAMYRFRVRLLPVLVLAPIAIPEILMGVSLLIFFVLLNISLGLISIILSHIAFCIGFVAIVVRSRLAGMDESLTEAARDLGATPWKAFRLVTLPLIMPGVVAGALMAFTLSIDDFVIT
;
A
#
# COMPACT_ATOMS: atom_id res chain seq x y z
N SER A 1 5.22 -37.14 -6.26
CA SER A 1 4.00 -36.44 -5.81
C SER A 1 2.92 -36.58 -6.88
N SER A 2 1.77 -37.10 -6.50
CA SER A 2 0.61 -37.26 -7.40
C SER A 2 0.08 -35.88 -7.81
N ARG A 3 -0.46 -35.75 -9.03
CA ARG A 3 -1.17 -34.54 -9.48
C ARG A 3 -2.45 -34.26 -8.69
N LEU A 4 -2.93 -35.24 -7.96
CA LEU A 4 -4.07 -35.14 -7.04
C LEU A 4 -3.51 -35.27 -5.63
N ASN A 5 -3.75 -34.26 -4.77
CA ASN A 5 -3.31 -34.22 -3.36
C ASN A 5 -3.98 -35.30 -2.48
N ALA A 6 -4.39 -36.43 -3.07
CA ALA A 6 -5.12 -37.48 -2.37
C ALA A 6 -4.22 -38.48 -1.64
N GLU A 7 -2.94 -38.61 -2.02
CA GLU A 7 -2.01 -39.55 -1.36
C GLU A 7 -0.62 -38.90 -1.15
N TRP A 8 -0.08 -39.12 0.03
CA TRP A 8 1.29 -38.73 0.35
C TRP A 8 2.29 -39.70 -0.29
N VAL A 9 2.97 -39.27 -1.34
CA VAL A 9 3.93 -40.11 -2.11
C VAL A 9 5.40 -39.82 -1.74
N GLY A 10 5.66 -38.88 -0.80
CA GLY A 10 6.99 -38.52 -0.36
C GLY A 10 7.35 -37.05 -0.59
N PHE A 11 8.48 -36.64 -0.01
CA PHE A 11 9.03 -35.31 -0.16
C PHE A 11 9.89 -35.19 -1.42
N THR A 12 9.65 -34.14 -2.25
CA THR A 12 10.47 -33.89 -3.43
C THR A 12 10.69 -32.42 -3.66
N LEU A 13 11.90 -32.03 -4.01
CA LEU A 13 12.30 -30.68 -4.41
C LEU A 13 12.20 -30.45 -5.93
N SER A 14 11.82 -31.46 -6.70
CA SER A 14 11.76 -31.39 -8.17
C SER A 14 10.78 -30.29 -8.68
N TRP A 15 9.80 -29.90 -7.87
CA TRP A 15 8.86 -28.84 -8.21
C TRP A 15 9.51 -27.47 -8.24
N TYR A 16 10.49 -27.20 -7.37
CA TYR A 16 11.27 -25.96 -7.41
C TYR A 16 12.09 -25.86 -8.68
N GLY A 17 12.72 -26.98 -9.12
CA GLY A 17 13.40 -27.03 -10.41
C GLY A 17 12.49 -26.72 -11.61
N LYS A 18 11.27 -27.26 -11.60
CA LYS A 18 10.26 -26.96 -12.63
C LYS A 18 9.78 -25.52 -12.60
N LEU A 19 9.68 -24.93 -11.40
CA LEU A 19 9.32 -23.52 -11.23
C LEU A 19 10.34 -22.59 -11.91
N PHE A 20 11.63 -22.80 -11.64
CA PHE A 20 12.71 -21.99 -12.21
C PHE A 20 12.88 -22.14 -13.73
N HIS A 21 12.34 -23.20 -14.34
CA HIS A 21 12.35 -23.40 -15.79
C HIS A 21 11.04 -23.01 -16.47
N ASN A 22 10.08 -22.51 -15.71
CA ASN A 22 8.79 -22.07 -16.25
C ASN A 22 8.78 -20.54 -16.45
N GLU A 23 9.10 -20.10 -17.66
CA GLU A 23 9.18 -18.68 -18.02
C GLU A 23 7.88 -17.90 -17.69
N LYS A 24 6.71 -18.51 -17.88
CA LYS A 24 5.42 -17.86 -17.57
C LYS A 24 5.27 -17.59 -16.09
N MET A 25 5.68 -18.52 -15.23
CA MET A 25 5.60 -18.35 -13.78
C MET A 25 6.62 -17.32 -13.29
N LEU A 26 7.83 -17.30 -13.86
CA LEU A 26 8.84 -16.29 -13.54
C LEU A 26 8.39 -14.89 -13.96
N MET A 27 7.79 -14.77 -15.16
CA MET A 27 7.24 -13.50 -15.63
C MET A 27 6.09 -13.01 -14.75
N ALA A 28 5.18 -13.90 -14.35
CA ALA A 28 4.09 -13.57 -13.42
C ALA A 28 4.63 -13.10 -12.05
N ALA A 29 5.61 -13.82 -11.49
CA ALA A 29 6.25 -13.43 -10.24
C ALA A 29 6.96 -12.08 -10.34
N TRP A 30 7.64 -11.81 -11.47
CA TRP A 30 8.26 -10.52 -11.72
C TRP A 30 7.23 -9.38 -11.81
N ASN A 31 6.13 -9.58 -12.52
CA ASN A 31 5.05 -8.59 -12.60
C ASN A 31 4.43 -8.31 -11.24
N SER A 32 4.15 -9.34 -10.44
CA SER A 32 3.64 -9.17 -9.08
C SER A 32 4.60 -8.38 -8.20
N LEU A 33 5.90 -8.67 -8.28
CA LEU A 33 6.91 -7.93 -7.54
C LEU A 33 6.98 -6.46 -8.00
N LEU A 34 6.94 -6.21 -9.31
CA LEU A 34 6.94 -4.87 -9.87
C LEU A 34 5.72 -4.07 -9.42
N ILE A 35 4.52 -4.68 -9.50
CA ILE A 35 3.28 -4.07 -9.02
C ILE A 35 3.39 -3.78 -7.52
N GLY A 36 3.77 -4.78 -6.71
CA GLY A 36 3.86 -4.65 -5.27
C GLY A 36 4.83 -3.55 -4.82
N VAL A 37 6.02 -3.49 -5.40
CA VAL A 37 7.03 -2.47 -5.07
C VAL A 37 6.58 -1.08 -5.53
N THR A 38 6.11 -0.93 -6.77
CA THR A 38 5.71 0.37 -7.30
C THR A 38 4.47 0.92 -6.60
N ALA A 39 3.45 0.07 -6.42
CA ALA A 39 2.22 0.48 -5.75
C ALA A 39 2.47 0.84 -4.29
N SER A 40 3.22 0.01 -3.53
CA SER A 40 3.53 0.29 -2.13
C SER A 40 4.38 1.55 -1.96
N ALA A 41 5.36 1.79 -2.82
CA ALA A 41 6.19 2.99 -2.76
C ALA A 41 5.36 4.26 -2.96
N VAL A 42 4.52 4.28 -4.00
CA VAL A 42 3.65 5.43 -4.30
C VAL A 42 2.58 5.59 -3.22
N ALA A 43 1.93 4.50 -2.81
CA ALA A 43 0.94 4.52 -1.74
C ALA A 43 1.52 4.98 -0.41
N THR A 44 2.79 4.67 -0.11
CA THR A 44 3.47 5.14 1.10
C THR A 44 3.62 6.66 1.10
N VAL A 45 4.00 7.25 -0.02
CA VAL A 45 4.12 8.72 -0.11
C VAL A 45 2.75 9.38 0.07
N PHE A 46 1.75 9.01 -0.74
CA PHE A 46 0.42 9.62 -0.68
C PHE A 46 -0.33 9.28 0.61
N GLY A 47 -0.20 8.07 1.11
CA GLY A 47 -0.79 7.63 2.37
C GLY A 47 -0.19 8.35 3.58
N THR A 48 1.14 8.60 3.58
CA THR A 48 1.79 9.41 4.60
C THR A 48 1.27 10.84 4.57
N MET A 49 1.18 11.45 3.39
CA MET A 49 0.61 12.79 3.23
C MET A 49 -0.86 12.85 3.69
N ALA A 50 -1.67 11.85 3.31
CA ALA A 50 -3.07 11.77 3.71
C ALA A 50 -3.22 11.56 5.22
N GLY A 51 -2.43 10.66 5.83
CA GLY A 51 -2.39 10.42 7.28
C GLY A 51 -2.02 11.66 8.06
N TYR A 52 -0.98 12.38 7.60
CA TYR A 52 -0.57 13.67 8.18
C TYR A 52 -1.67 14.74 8.02
N ALA A 53 -2.28 14.83 6.85
CA ALA A 53 -3.35 15.78 6.59
C ALA A 53 -4.59 15.49 7.47
N MET A 54 -4.98 14.22 7.63
CA MET A 54 -6.08 13.82 8.51
C MET A 54 -5.77 14.10 9.99
N TYR A 55 -4.52 14.04 10.40
CA TYR A 55 -4.09 14.39 11.76
C TYR A 55 -4.10 15.91 11.97
N ARG A 56 -3.53 16.67 11.04
CA ARG A 56 -3.31 18.12 11.18
C ARG A 56 -4.55 18.96 10.89
N PHE A 57 -5.36 18.54 9.91
CA PHE A 57 -6.52 19.28 9.45
C PHE A 57 -7.82 18.57 9.84
N ARG A 58 -8.75 19.31 10.46
CA ARG A 58 -10.06 18.78 10.90
C ARG A 58 -11.09 18.77 9.76
N VAL A 59 -10.70 18.36 8.55
CA VAL A 59 -11.61 18.27 7.39
C VAL A 59 -12.40 16.97 7.51
N ARG A 60 -13.70 17.06 7.80
CA ARG A 60 -14.57 15.87 8.04
C ARG A 60 -14.65 14.92 6.85
N LEU A 61 -14.57 15.44 5.62
CA LEU A 61 -14.70 14.64 4.40
C LEU A 61 -13.42 13.86 4.07
N LEU A 62 -12.25 14.37 4.47
CA LEU A 62 -10.95 13.76 4.12
C LEU A 62 -10.81 12.32 4.62
N PRO A 63 -11.10 11.97 5.89
CA PRO A 63 -11.09 10.58 6.33
C PRO A 63 -12.06 9.69 5.55
N VAL A 64 -13.25 10.20 5.22
CA VAL A 64 -14.24 9.42 4.47
C VAL A 64 -13.68 9.06 3.09
N LEU A 65 -13.13 10.02 2.35
CA LEU A 65 -12.55 9.78 1.02
C LEU A 65 -11.34 8.85 1.05
N VAL A 66 -10.43 9.04 2.01
CA VAL A 66 -9.19 8.26 2.09
C VAL A 66 -9.45 6.83 2.57
N LEU A 67 -10.44 6.64 3.46
CA LEU A 67 -10.72 5.34 4.06
C LEU A 67 -11.86 4.58 3.36
N ALA A 68 -12.58 5.21 2.44
CA ALA A 68 -13.65 4.57 1.69
C ALA A 68 -13.22 3.26 1.00
N PRO A 69 -12.04 3.18 0.35
CA PRO A 69 -11.58 1.93 -0.27
C PRO A 69 -11.48 0.74 0.70
N ILE A 70 -11.15 1.01 1.97
CA ILE A 70 -11.03 -0.06 2.99
C ILE A 70 -12.39 -0.58 3.43
N ALA A 71 -13.42 0.27 3.40
CA ALA A 71 -14.78 -0.09 3.83
C ALA A 71 -15.56 -0.83 2.74
N ILE A 72 -15.14 -0.72 1.48
CA ILE A 72 -15.80 -1.37 0.33
C ILE A 72 -15.27 -2.81 0.20
N PRO A 73 -16.15 -3.81 0.03
CA PRO A 73 -15.73 -5.17 -0.30
C PRO A 73 -14.82 -5.19 -1.53
N GLU A 74 -13.70 -5.90 -1.44
CA GLU A 74 -12.63 -5.93 -2.43
C GLU A 74 -13.12 -6.24 -3.86
N ILE A 75 -14.04 -7.21 -3.99
CA ILE A 75 -14.66 -7.56 -5.28
C ILE A 75 -15.41 -6.37 -5.89
N LEU A 76 -16.19 -5.65 -5.07
CA LEU A 76 -16.92 -4.47 -5.55
C LEU A 76 -15.98 -3.35 -5.96
N MET A 77 -14.88 -3.18 -5.22
CA MET A 77 -13.85 -2.21 -5.58
C MET A 77 -13.18 -2.57 -6.91
N GLY A 78 -12.78 -3.82 -7.11
CA GLY A 78 -12.19 -4.29 -8.35
C GLY A 78 -13.11 -4.07 -9.56
N VAL A 79 -14.38 -4.46 -9.45
CA VAL A 79 -15.37 -4.24 -10.51
C VAL A 79 -15.60 -2.74 -10.78
N SER A 80 -15.67 -1.92 -9.72
CA SER A 80 -15.86 -0.47 -9.86
C SER A 80 -14.69 0.21 -10.57
N LEU A 81 -13.46 -0.18 -10.24
CA LEU A 81 -12.25 0.32 -10.91
C LEU A 81 -12.16 -0.14 -12.36
N LEU A 82 -12.54 -1.39 -12.65
CA LEU A 82 -12.62 -1.90 -14.01
C LEU A 82 -13.58 -1.04 -14.86
N ILE A 83 -14.80 -0.83 -14.37
CA ILE A 83 -15.80 0.02 -15.06
C ILE A 83 -15.27 1.44 -15.23
N PHE A 84 -14.65 2.00 -14.20
CA PHE A 84 -14.08 3.35 -14.22
C PHE A 84 -13.00 3.49 -15.31
N PHE A 85 -12.08 2.54 -15.42
CA PHE A 85 -11.03 2.58 -16.45
C PHE A 85 -11.61 2.42 -17.86
N VAL A 86 -12.60 1.55 -18.04
CA VAL A 86 -13.28 1.36 -19.32
C VAL A 86 -14.00 2.65 -19.73
N LEU A 87 -14.72 3.31 -18.82
CA LEU A 87 -15.42 4.58 -19.11
C LEU A 87 -14.46 5.71 -19.47
N LEU A 88 -13.26 5.72 -18.88
CA LEU A 88 -12.22 6.71 -19.20
C LEU A 88 -11.37 6.34 -20.42
N ASN A 89 -11.68 5.21 -21.09
CA ASN A 89 -10.88 4.67 -22.20
C ASN A 89 -9.40 4.45 -21.83
N ILE A 90 -9.13 4.10 -20.55
CA ILE A 90 -7.79 3.71 -20.09
C ILE A 90 -7.60 2.23 -20.44
N SER A 91 -6.51 1.92 -21.15
CA SER A 91 -6.19 0.52 -21.49
C SER A 91 -5.98 -0.32 -20.24
N LEU A 92 -6.66 -1.48 -20.18
CA LEU A 92 -6.45 -2.45 -19.10
C LEU A 92 -5.10 -3.12 -19.28
N GLY A 93 -4.32 -3.20 -18.20
CA GLY A 93 -2.99 -3.79 -18.19
C GLY A 93 -2.20 -3.38 -16.95
N LEU A 94 -0.88 -3.53 -16.98
CA LEU A 94 -0.01 -3.31 -15.84
C LEU A 94 -0.21 -1.95 -15.15
N ILE A 95 -0.43 -0.89 -15.94
CA ILE A 95 -0.61 0.48 -15.39
C ILE A 95 -1.93 0.59 -14.64
N SER A 96 -3.04 0.09 -15.19
CA SER A 96 -4.35 0.13 -14.52
C SER A 96 -4.33 -0.70 -13.22
N ILE A 97 -3.64 -1.85 -13.21
CA ILE A 97 -3.44 -2.67 -12.02
C ILE A 97 -2.65 -1.88 -10.97
N ILE A 98 -1.51 -1.29 -11.33
CA ILE A 98 -0.70 -0.49 -10.39
C ILE A 98 -1.53 0.67 -9.80
N LEU A 99 -2.31 1.39 -10.62
CA LEU A 99 -3.16 2.48 -10.15
C LEU A 99 -4.24 1.99 -9.17
N SER A 100 -4.83 0.83 -9.43
CA SER A 100 -5.82 0.20 -8.55
C SER A 100 -5.21 -0.17 -7.20
N HIS A 101 -4.04 -0.80 -7.20
CA HIS A 101 -3.32 -1.15 -5.98
C HIS A 101 -2.90 0.09 -5.18
N ILE A 102 -2.45 1.17 -5.85
CA ILE A 102 -2.15 2.44 -5.19
C ILE A 102 -3.40 2.97 -4.48
N ALA A 103 -4.54 3.06 -5.20
CA ALA A 103 -5.78 3.59 -4.64
C ALA A 103 -6.25 2.80 -3.41
N PHE A 104 -6.11 1.47 -3.45
CA PHE A 104 -6.43 0.59 -2.34
C PHE A 104 -5.47 0.76 -1.15
N CYS A 105 -4.17 0.78 -1.40
CA CYS A 105 -3.14 0.79 -0.37
C CYS A 105 -3.00 2.14 0.37
N ILE A 106 -3.34 3.27 -0.27
CA ILE A 106 -3.22 4.61 0.34
C ILE A 106 -3.94 4.68 1.69
N GLY A 107 -5.16 4.14 1.78
CA GLY A 107 -5.96 4.18 2.99
C GLY A 107 -5.30 3.43 4.16
N PHE A 108 -4.73 2.26 3.91
CA PHE A 108 -4.04 1.47 4.94
C PHE A 108 -2.80 2.19 5.47
N VAL A 109 -1.96 2.73 4.58
CA VAL A 109 -0.80 3.54 4.99
C VAL A 109 -1.24 4.75 5.81
N ALA A 110 -2.28 5.44 5.34
CA ALA A 110 -2.79 6.64 6.01
C ALA A 110 -3.28 6.37 7.44
N ILE A 111 -3.96 5.24 7.68
CA ILE A 111 -4.38 4.82 9.04
C ILE A 111 -3.16 4.60 9.93
N VAL A 112 -2.18 3.83 9.47
CA VAL A 112 -0.99 3.47 10.25
C VAL A 112 -0.19 4.73 10.62
N VAL A 113 0.04 5.62 9.65
CA VAL A 113 0.76 6.88 9.86
C VAL A 113 -0.02 7.81 10.80
N ARG A 114 -1.34 7.95 10.61
CA ARG A 114 -2.19 8.75 11.50
C ARG A 114 -2.18 8.24 12.93
N SER A 115 -2.25 6.92 13.12
CA SER A 115 -2.17 6.30 14.45
C SER A 115 -0.83 6.59 15.12
N ARG A 116 0.27 6.56 14.37
CA ARG A 116 1.59 6.90 14.88
C ARG A 116 1.70 8.38 15.26
N LEU A 117 1.14 9.29 14.46
CA LEU A 117 1.07 10.72 14.75
C LEU A 117 0.25 11.01 16.03
N ALA A 118 -0.87 10.30 16.21
CA ALA A 118 -1.71 10.48 17.40
C ALA A 118 -1.02 10.07 18.72
N GLY A 119 -0.03 9.17 18.64
CA GLY A 119 0.79 8.78 19.79
C GLY A 119 2.08 9.58 19.96
N MET A 120 2.31 10.62 19.16
CA MET A 120 3.49 11.47 19.22
C MET A 120 3.27 12.63 20.20
N ASP A 121 4.32 13.01 20.93
CA ASP A 121 4.31 14.22 21.75
C ASP A 121 4.43 15.46 20.86
N GLU A 122 3.37 16.25 20.81
CA GLU A 122 3.33 17.51 20.01
C GLU A 122 4.32 18.56 20.51
N SER A 123 4.69 18.54 21.79
CA SER A 123 5.62 19.49 22.40
C SER A 123 6.96 19.52 21.69
N LEU A 124 7.40 18.40 21.12
CA LEU A 124 8.66 18.31 20.35
C LEU A 124 8.61 19.18 19.07
N THR A 125 7.47 19.18 18.40
CA THR A 125 7.27 19.99 17.20
C THR A 125 7.10 21.46 17.54
N GLU A 126 6.45 21.79 18.67
CA GLU A 126 6.30 23.15 19.18
C GLU A 126 7.66 23.70 19.60
N ALA A 127 8.44 22.97 20.37
CA ALA A 127 9.81 23.39 20.77
C ALA A 127 10.71 23.68 19.57
N ALA A 128 10.63 22.86 18.51
CA ALA A 128 11.38 23.15 17.28
C ALA A 128 10.95 24.46 16.62
N ARG A 129 9.65 24.79 16.67
CA ARG A 129 9.13 26.05 16.13
C ARG A 129 9.52 27.26 16.99
N ASP A 130 9.54 27.11 18.29
CA ASP A 130 10.00 28.15 19.23
C ASP A 130 11.48 28.47 19.02
N LEU A 131 12.28 27.48 18.62
CA LEU A 131 13.67 27.64 18.20
C LEU A 131 13.84 28.24 16.78
N GLY A 132 12.74 28.68 16.15
CA GLY A 132 12.75 29.37 14.86
C GLY A 132 12.66 28.44 13.64
N ALA A 133 12.31 27.13 13.81
CA ALA A 133 12.10 26.28 12.68
C ALA A 133 10.79 26.62 11.93
N THR A 134 10.87 26.73 10.60
CA THR A 134 9.67 26.84 9.78
C THR A 134 8.82 25.56 9.89
N PRO A 135 7.51 25.59 9.60
CA PRO A 135 6.66 24.41 9.67
C PRO A 135 7.23 23.21 8.86
N TRP A 136 7.82 23.47 7.70
CA TRP A 136 8.46 22.44 6.88
C TRP A 136 9.74 21.88 7.51
N LYS A 137 10.56 22.73 8.13
CA LYS A 137 11.76 22.27 8.86
C LYS A 137 11.37 21.44 10.07
N ALA A 138 10.38 21.87 10.87
CA ALA A 138 9.86 21.11 12.00
C ALA A 138 9.30 19.75 11.55
N PHE A 139 8.52 19.71 10.46
CA PHE A 139 8.03 18.45 9.89
C PHE A 139 9.17 17.53 9.49
N ARG A 140 10.12 18.03 8.67
CA ARG A 140 11.19 17.18 8.11
C ARG A 140 12.20 16.71 9.15
N LEU A 141 12.54 17.56 10.13
CA LEU A 141 13.62 17.26 11.07
C LEU A 141 13.14 16.65 12.39
N VAL A 142 11.86 16.83 12.74
CA VAL A 142 11.29 16.32 13.99
C VAL A 142 10.17 15.33 13.72
N THR A 143 9.08 15.77 13.08
CA THR A 143 7.89 14.93 12.91
C THR A 143 8.17 13.70 12.04
N LEU A 144 8.75 13.87 10.86
CA LEU A 144 8.99 12.78 9.91
C LEU A 144 9.90 11.67 10.49
N PRO A 145 11.04 11.96 11.13
CA PRO A 145 11.85 10.92 11.77
C PRO A 145 11.10 10.16 12.89
N LEU A 146 10.30 10.86 13.68
CA LEU A 146 9.52 10.25 14.77
C LEU A 146 8.42 9.32 14.28
N ILE A 147 7.82 9.63 13.13
CA ILE A 147 6.78 8.76 12.53
C ILE A 147 7.36 7.73 11.56
N MET A 148 8.65 7.79 11.23
CA MET A 148 9.29 6.89 10.26
C MET A 148 9.01 5.40 10.53
N PRO A 149 9.04 4.89 11.78
CA PRO A 149 8.64 3.51 12.05
C PRO A 149 7.21 3.19 11.59
N GLY A 150 6.28 4.14 11.73
CA GLY A 150 4.91 4.00 11.23
C GLY A 150 4.85 4.05 9.70
N VAL A 151 5.64 4.91 9.06
CA VAL A 151 5.74 4.98 7.59
C VAL A 151 6.26 3.67 7.02
N VAL A 152 7.33 3.12 7.62
CA VAL A 152 7.90 1.82 7.21
C VAL A 152 6.91 0.68 7.44
N ALA A 153 6.22 0.65 8.58
CA ALA A 153 5.19 -0.35 8.85
C ALA A 153 4.03 -0.25 7.84
N GLY A 154 3.58 0.96 7.51
CA GLY A 154 2.58 1.20 6.46
C GLY A 154 3.03 0.75 5.08
N ALA A 155 4.30 1.00 4.72
CA ALA A 155 4.89 0.56 3.46
C ALA A 155 4.94 -0.97 3.34
N LEU A 156 5.38 -1.66 4.39
CA LEU A 156 5.42 -3.12 4.44
C LEU A 156 4.01 -3.72 4.38
N MET A 157 3.04 -3.11 5.07
CA MET A 157 1.64 -3.52 4.99
C MET A 157 1.08 -3.35 3.58
N ALA A 158 1.32 -2.21 2.94
CA ALA A 158 0.89 -1.96 1.57
C ALA A 158 1.52 -2.95 0.58
N PHE A 159 2.81 -3.24 0.74
CA PHE A 159 3.50 -4.25 -0.07
C PHE A 159 2.90 -5.64 0.11
N THR A 160 2.67 -6.06 1.35
CA THR A 160 2.07 -7.38 1.65
C THR A 160 0.67 -7.49 1.07
N LEU A 161 -0.18 -6.47 1.26
CA LEU A 161 -1.53 -6.43 0.71
C LEU A 161 -1.50 -6.48 -0.82
N SER A 162 -0.59 -5.76 -1.46
CA SER A 162 -0.48 -5.74 -2.92
C SER A 162 0.01 -7.07 -3.51
N ILE A 163 0.85 -7.82 -2.79
CA ILE A 163 1.29 -9.15 -3.24
C ILE A 163 0.22 -10.23 -3.03
N ASP A 164 -0.57 -10.09 -1.95
CA ASP A 164 -1.61 -11.05 -1.59
C ASP A 164 -2.92 -10.83 -2.38
N ASP A 165 -3.08 -9.66 -2.98
CA ASP A 165 -4.27 -9.29 -3.73
C ASP A 165 -4.37 -10.09 -5.04
N PHE A 166 -5.46 -10.84 -5.12
CA PHE A 166 -5.81 -11.69 -6.25
C PHE A 166 -7.01 -11.11 -7.04
N VAL A 167 -7.81 -10.25 -6.41
CA VAL A 167 -9.10 -9.77 -6.96
C VAL A 167 -8.93 -8.58 -7.90
N ILE A 168 -7.99 -7.68 -7.59
CA ILE A 168 -7.72 -6.46 -8.34
C ILE A 168 -6.69 -6.72 -9.47
N THR A 169 -5.89 -7.79 -9.34
CA THR A 169 -4.90 -8.24 -10.32
C THR A 169 -5.50 -9.08 -11.43
#